data_122a823dc1bd95e0f16b3f1b3f86b4f1
#
_entry.id   122a823dc1bd95e0f16b3f1b3f86b4f1
#
_cell.length_a   1.000
_cell.length_b   1.000
_cell.length_c   1.000
_cell.angle_alpha   90.00
_cell.angle_beta   90.00
_cell.angle_gamma   90.00
#
_symmetry.space_group_name_H-M   'P 1'
#
loop_
_entity.id
_entity.type
_entity.pdbx_description
1 polymer ?
#
loop_
_entity_poly.entity_id
_entity_poly.type
_entity_poly.pdbx_seq_one_letter_code
_entity_poly.pdbx_strand_id
1 'polypeptide(L)'
;MDLNFFKQTRILDGGMGQELLARGMEPNGTLWSANALLHEKYHQLLLDTHLDFIKSGAEVIVTTTFTTRKIRLKDNNVEDKYEYLNIKAGEIAQKAKKKYPKTLIAGGLPPQYLSLIHI
;
A
#
# COMPACT_ATOMS: atom_id res chain seq x y z
N MET A 1 3.63 20.64 1.79
CA MET A 1 2.47 20.37 0.90
C MET A 1 1.55 21.57 0.90
N ASP A 2 1.13 22.00 -0.27
CA ASP A 2 0.21 23.12 -0.40
C ASP A 2 -1.21 22.60 -0.54
N LEU A 3 -2.12 23.06 0.34
CA LEU A 3 -3.52 22.65 0.31
C LEU A 3 -4.22 23.07 -0.99
N ASN A 4 -3.68 24.05 -1.70
CA ASN A 4 -4.20 24.42 -3.01
C ASN A 4 -4.16 23.27 -4.02
N PHE A 5 -3.26 22.30 -3.82
CA PHE A 5 -3.20 21.08 -4.63
C PHE A 5 -4.55 20.39 -4.70
N PHE A 6 -5.28 20.36 -3.58
CA PHE A 6 -6.55 19.63 -3.48
C PHE A 6 -7.77 20.45 -3.89
N LYS A 7 -7.59 21.69 -4.35
CA LYS A 7 -8.69 22.48 -4.90
C LYS A 7 -9.12 22.01 -6.28
N GLN A 8 -8.31 21.18 -6.92
CA GLN A 8 -8.64 20.53 -8.19
C GLN A 8 -8.78 19.02 -7.98
N THR A 9 -9.53 18.38 -8.86
CA THR A 9 -9.63 16.93 -8.84
C THR A 9 -8.26 16.31 -9.07
N ARG A 10 -7.87 15.36 -8.22
CA ARG A 10 -6.59 14.67 -8.31
C ARG A 10 -6.81 13.18 -8.48
N ILE A 11 -5.89 12.53 -9.19
CA ILE A 11 -5.98 11.11 -9.49
C ILE A 11 -5.19 10.35 -8.44
N LEU A 12 -5.87 9.43 -7.75
CA LEU A 12 -5.22 8.50 -6.83
C LEU A 12 -4.78 7.25 -7.59
N ASP A 13 -3.95 6.43 -6.94
CA ASP A 13 -3.65 5.09 -7.43
C ASP A 13 -4.88 4.17 -7.26
N GLY A 14 -4.71 2.90 -7.60
CA GLY A 14 -5.80 1.92 -7.59
C GLY A 14 -5.58 0.79 -6.59
N GLY A 15 -6.24 -0.34 -6.83
CA GLY A 15 -6.20 -1.51 -5.95
C GLY A 15 -4.86 -2.23 -6.00
N MET A 16 -3.99 -1.94 -5.06
CA MET A 16 -2.65 -2.53 -5.00
C MET A 16 -2.71 -4.05 -4.87
N GLY A 17 -3.55 -4.59 -3.99
CA GLY A 17 -3.62 -6.02 -3.78
C GLY A 17 -4.02 -6.80 -5.03
N GLN A 18 -5.02 -6.31 -5.76
CA GLN A 18 -5.47 -6.94 -7.00
C GLN A 18 -4.37 -6.90 -8.06
N GLU A 19 -3.68 -5.77 -8.18
CA GLU A 19 -2.62 -5.62 -9.16
C GLU A 19 -1.43 -6.53 -8.86
N LEU A 20 -1.06 -6.67 -7.59
CA LEU A 20 0.02 -7.58 -7.19
C LEU A 20 -0.30 -9.03 -7.55
N LEU A 21 -1.54 -9.46 -7.31
CA LEU A 21 -1.97 -10.82 -7.69
C LEU A 21 -1.92 -11.01 -9.21
N ALA A 22 -2.39 -10.01 -9.97
CA ALA A 22 -2.34 -10.07 -11.42
C ALA A 22 -0.91 -10.15 -11.95
N ARG A 23 0.06 -9.63 -11.20
CA ARG A 23 1.50 -9.66 -11.56
C ARG A 23 2.22 -10.89 -11.03
N GLY A 24 1.50 -11.82 -10.40
CA GLY A 24 2.05 -13.11 -10.01
C GLY A 24 2.38 -13.29 -8.54
N MET A 25 2.00 -12.35 -7.67
CA MET A 25 2.18 -12.57 -6.24
C MET A 25 1.26 -13.70 -5.76
N GLU A 26 1.83 -14.65 -5.04
CA GLU A 26 1.05 -15.74 -4.47
C GLU A 26 0.19 -15.26 -3.31
N PRO A 27 -1.09 -15.68 -3.23
CA PRO A 27 -1.92 -15.37 -2.06
C PRO A 27 -1.34 -15.99 -0.78
N ASN A 28 -1.53 -15.30 0.35
CA ASN A 28 -1.07 -15.79 1.64
C ASN A 28 -2.13 -15.47 2.69
N GLY A 29 -3.05 -16.42 2.93
CA GLY A 29 -4.15 -16.24 3.86
C GLY A 29 -4.97 -15.00 3.54
N THR A 30 -5.21 -14.17 4.55
CA THR A 30 -5.92 -12.90 4.40
C THR A 30 -5.01 -11.69 4.46
N LEU A 31 -3.71 -11.87 4.22
CA LEU A 31 -2.74 -10.77 4.24
C LEU A 31 -2.90 -9.82 3.05
N TRP A 32 -3.39 -10.32 1.91
CA TRP A 32 -3.56 -9.53 0.70
C TRP A 32 -2.27 -8.77 0.36
N SER A 33 -2.34 -7.45 0.19
CA SER A 33 -1.19 -6.63 -0.18
C SER A 33 -0.07 -6.62 0.87
N ALA A 34 -0.38 -6.87 2.14
CA ALA A 34 0.64 -6.94 3.19
C ALA A 34 1.66 -8.06 2.93
N ASN A 35 1.26 -9.10 2.18
CA ASN A 35 2.17 -10.17 1.81
C ASN A 35 3.37 -9.66 0.99
N ALA A 36 3.18 -8.61 0.22
CA ALA A 36 4.27 -8.00 -0.55
C ALA A 36 5.29 -7.28 0.34
N LEU A 37 4.88 -6.90 1.53
CA LEU A 37 5.79 -6.30 2.52
C LEU A 37 6.50 -7.36 3.35
N LEU A 38 5.79 -8.46 3.65
CA LEU A 38 6.30 -9.54 4.49
C LEU A 38 7.47 -10.28 3.83
N HIS A 39 7.38 -10.52 2.54
CA HIS A 39 8.40 -11.28 1.80
C HIS A 39 9.24 -10.36 0.94
N GLU A 40 10.54 -10.30 1.23
CA GLU A 40 11.48 -9.44 0.51
C GLU A 40 11.45 -9.66 -1.00
N LYS A 41 11.20 -10.88 -1.44
CA LYS A 41 11.13 -11.20 -2.87
C LYS A 41 10.05 -10.41 -3.63
N TYR A 42 9.07 -9.85 -2.93
CA TYR A 42 8.01 -9.05 -3.53
C TYR A 42 8.24 -7.53 -3.39
N HIS A 43 9.28 -7.09 -2.70
CA HIS A 43 9.51 -5.66 -2.49
C HIS A 43 9.70 -4.91 -3.81
N GLN A 44 10.45 -5.51 -4.75
CA GLN A 44 10.64 -4.88 -6.06
C GLN A 44 9.34 -4.84 -6.86
N LEU A 45 8.54 -5.92 -6.78
CA LEU A 45 7.24 -5.96 -7.43
C LEU A 45 6.31 -4.86 -6.91
N LEU A 46 6.30 -4.63 -5.61
CA LEU A 46 5.51 -3.57 -5.00
C LEU A 46 5.99 -2.19 -5.46
N LEU A 47 7.30 -1.97 -5.47
CA LEU A 47 7.86 -0.71 -5.96
C LEU A 47 7.49 -0.48 -7.43
N ASP A 48 7.65 -1.50 -8.26
CA ASP A 48 7.32 -1.40 -9.69
C ASP A 48 5.84 -1.08 -9.90
N THR A 49 4.97 -1.65 -9.06
CA THR A 49 3.54 -1.39 -9.14
C THR A 49 3.22 0.06 -8.78
N HIS A 50 3.82 0.59 -7.72
CA HIS A 50 3.70 2.02 -7.40
C HIS A 50 4.14 2.89 -8.58
N LEU A 51 5.29 2.57 -9.16
CA LEU A 51 5.82 3.33 -10.29
C LEU A 51 4.89 3.28 -11.50
N ASP A 52 4.29 2.13 -11.78
CA ASP A 52 3.37 1.98 -12.91
C ASP A 52 2.07 2.75 -12.68
N PHE A 53 1.56 2.81 -11.45
CA PHE A 53 0.42 3.68 -11.15
C PHE A 53 0.75 5.14 -11.42
N ILE A 54 1.94 5.60 -11.01
CA ILE A 54 2.38 6.98 -11.25
C ILE A 54 2.49 7.24 -12.76
N LYS A 55 3.11 6.35 -13.50
CA LYS A 55 3.25 6.48 -14.96
C LYS A 55 1.89 6.52 -15.65
N SER A 56 0.89 5.85 -15.09
CA SER A 56 -0.46 5.82 -15.63
C SER A 56 -1.29 7.04 -15.26
N GLY A 57 -0.75 7.95 -14.45
CA GLY A 57 -1.40 9.21 -14.14
C GLY A 57 -1.70 9.46 -12.66
N ALA A 58 -1.36 8.56 -11.75
CA ALA A 58 -1.59 8.79 -10.32
C ALA A 58 -0.74 9.97 -9.83
N GLU A 59 -1.40 10.95 -9.23
CA GLU A 59 -0.75 12.13 -8.64
C GLU A 59 -0.50 11.92 -7.14
N VAL A 60 -1.24 10.99 -6.53
CA VAL A 60 -1.10 10.59 -5.13
C VAL A 60 -1.07 9.07 -5.08
N ILE A 61 -0.05 8.51 -4.43
CA ILE A 61 -0.02 7.07 -4.16
C ILE A 61 -0.28 6.84 -2.67
N VAL A 62 -0.92 5.73 -2.36
CA VAL A 62 -1.26 5.37 -0.98
C VAL A 62 -0.33 4.28 -0.50
N THR A 63 0.19 4.41 0.72
CA THR A 63 1.03 3.38 1.31
C THR A 63 0.27 2.05 1.40
N THR A 64 1.00 0.94 1.29
CA THR A 64 0.42 -0.41 1.29
C THR A 64 0.14 -0.86 2.73
N THR A 65 -0.77 -0.14 3.41
CA THR A 65 -1.06 -0.35 4.83
C THR A 65 -2.51 -0.76 5.11
N PHE A 66 -3.25 -1.17 4.09
CA PHE A 66 -4.65 -1.56 4.31
C PHE A 66 -4.74 -2.83 5.18
N THR A 67 -3.89 -3.82 4.96
CA THR A 67 -3.94 -5.08 5.69
C THR A 67 -2.83 -5.23 6.74
N THR A 68 -2.07 -4.18 7.03
CA THR A 68 -1.01 -4.21 8.06
C THR A 68 -1.52 -3.83 9.46
N ARG A 69 -2.83 -3.81 9.68
CA ARG A 69 -3.41 -3.57 11.00
C ARG A 69 -3.21 -4.79 11.91
N LYS A 70 -3.10 -4.53 13.21
CA LYS A 70 -2.74 -5.58 14.18
C LYS A 70 -3.66 -6.80 14.13
N ILE A 71 -4.97 -6.59 14.05
CA ILE A 71 -5.92 -7.71 14.04
C ILE A 71 -5.72 -8.62 12.83
N ARG A 72 -5.45 -8.04 11.66
CA ARG A 72 -5.22 -8.82 10.45
C ARG A 72 -3.92 -9.59 10.54
N LEU A 73 -2.88 -8.98 11.08
CA LEU A 73 -1.58 -9.63 11.26
C LEU A 73 -1.66 -10.75 12.29
N LYS A 74 -2.43 -10.55 13.35
CA LYS A 74 -2.66 -11.57 14.37
C LYS A 74 -3.36 -12.79 13.78
N ASP A 75 -4.37 -12.56 12.95
CA ASP A 75 -5.11 -13.65 12.30
C ASP A 75 -4.22 -14.49 11.37
N ASN A 76 -3.10 -13.95 10.95
CA ASN A 76 -2.14 -14.62 10.08
C ASN A 76 -0.83 -14.96 10.78
N ASN A 77 -0.78 -14.87 12.11
CA ASN A 77 0.36 -15.23 12.96
C ASN A 77 1.63 -14.41 12.68
N VAL A 78 1.48 -13.16 12.22
CA VAL A 78 2.60 -12.25 11.94
C VAL A 78 2.45 -10.92 12.68
N GLU A 79 1.76 -10.90 13.82
CA GLU A 79 1.54 -9.70 14.63
C GLU A 79 2.85 -9.04 15.06
N ASP A 80 3.89 -9.83 15.30
CA ASP A 80 5.21 -9.35 15.68
C ASP A 80 5.88 -8.52 14.57
N LYS A 81 5.37 -8.58 13.34
CA LYS A 81 5.89 -7.82 12.21
C LYS A 81 5.17 -6.49 11.98
N TYR A 82 4.26 -6.11 12.87
CA TYR A 82 3.44 -4.91 12.68
C TYR A 82 4.28 -3.67 12.39
N GLU A 83 5.24 -3.37 13.24
CA GLU A 83 6.08 -2.18 13.06
C GLU A 83 6.91 -2.26 11.79
N TYR A 84 7.55 -3.41 11.56
CA TYR A 84 8.36 -3.62 10.36
C TYR A 84 7.57 -3.41 9.08
N LEU A 85 6.37 -4.01 8.99
CA LEU A 85 5.56 -3.95 7.77
C LEU A 85 5.11 -2.53 7.47
N ASN A 86 4.69 -1.78 8.48
CA ASN A 86 4.24 -0.41 8.29
C ASN A 86 5.39 0.53 7.91
N ILE A 87 6.57 0.35 8.50
CA ILE A 87 7.75 1.11 8.13
C ILE A 87 8.15 0.78 6.70
N LYS A 88 8.17 -0.49 6.34
CA LYS A 88 8.55 -0.93 5.00
C LYS A 88 7.61 -0.38 3.94
N ALA A 89 6.31 -0.33 4.22
CA ALA A 89 5.33 0.26 3.31
C ALA A 89 5.68 1.72 2.99
N GLY A 90 6.04 2.49 4.00
CA GLY A 90 6.46 3.88 3.84
C GLY A 90 7.76 4.00 3.06
N GLU A 91 8.74 3.15 3.36
CA GLU A 91 10.03 3.17 2.67
C GLU A 91 9.89 2.90 1.17
N ILE A 92 9.08 1.91 0.79
CA ILE A 92 8.88 1.56 -0.61
C ILE A 92 8.15 2.68 -1.35
N ALA A 93 7.13 3.29 -0.73
CA ALA A 93 6.45 4.45 -1.30
C ALA A 93 7.43 5.62 -1.50
N GLN A 94 8.32 5.87 -0.55
CA GLN A 94 9.34 6.90 -0.66
C GLN A 94 10.31 6.64 -1.81
N LYS A 95 10.67 5.38 -2.05
CA LYS A 95 11.52 5.02 -3.20
C LYS A 95 10.83 5.37 -4.52
N ALA A 96 9.53 5.15 -4.63
CA ALA A 96 8.77 5.54 -5.82
C ALA A 96 8.76 7.06 -5.99
N LYS A 97 8.55 7.79 -4.90
CA LYS A 97 8.54 9.26 -4.92
C LYS A 97 9.90 9.83 -5.35
N LYS A 98 11.01 9.19 -5.00
CA LYS A 98 12.34 9.67 -5.43
C LYS A 98 12.47 9.72 -6.95
N LYS A 99 11.81 8.82 -7.66
CA LYS A 99 11.81 8.82 -9.14
C LYS A 99 10.82 9.83 -9.70
N TYR A 100 9.78 10.18 -8.95
CA TYR A 100 8.73 11.11 -9.36
C TYR A 100 8.45 12.10 -8.23
N PRO A 101 9.35 13.09 -8.01
CA PRO A 101 9.29 13.94 -6.80
C PRO A 101 8.01 14.73 -6.62
N LYS A 102 7.23 14.95 -7.70
CA LYS A 102 5.95 15.68 -7.60
C LYS A 102 4.82 14.81 -7.06
N THR A 103 4.99 13.48 -7.02
CA THR A 103 3.99 12.57 -6.51
C THR A 103 3.87 12.74 -4.99
N LEU A 104 2.64 12.82 -4.50
CA LEU A 104 2.39 12.84 -3.06
C LEU A 104 2.16 11.42 -2.54
N ILE A 105 2.52 11.20 -1.28
CA ILE A 105 2.28 9.94 -0.60
C ILE A 105 1.23 10.18 0.48
N ALA A 106 0.15 9.38 0.44
CA ALA A 106 -0.88 9.38 1.47
C ALA A 106 -0.72 8.13 2.34
N GLY A 107 -0.85 8.29 3.65
CA GLY A 107 -0.89 7.15 4.57
C GLY A 107 -2.27 6.50 4.50
N GLY A 108 -2.31 5.19 4.31
CA GLY A 108 -3.55 4.44 4.32
C GLY A 108 -3.95 4.10 5.76
N LEU A 109 -5.14 4.54 6.17
CA LEU A 109 -5.68 4.23 7.49
C LEU A 109 -6.92 3.38 7.32
N PRO A 110 -6.78 2.05 7.36
CA PRO A 110 -7.93 1.16 7.20
C PRO A 110 -8.80 1.16 8.45
N PRO A 111 -10.08 0.80 8.31
CA PRO A 111 -10.94 0.63 9.48
C PRO A 111 -10.38 -0.47 10.39
N GLN A 112 -10.49 -0.26 11.69
CA GLN A 112 -9.94 -1.18 12.67
C GLN A 112 -10.91 -2.32 13.04
N TYR A 113 -12.15 -2.25 12.56
CA TYR A 113 -13.19 -3.21 12.93
C TYR A 113 -13.67 -4.00 11.72
N LEU A 114 -14.03 -5.25 11.95
CA LEU A 114 -14.68 -6.08 10.94
C LEU A 114 -16.14 -5.64 10.70
N SER A 115 -16.67 -4.76 11.55
CA SER A 115 -18.05 -4.30 11.50
C SER A 115 -18.43 -3.59 10.21
N LEU A 116 -17.49 -3.20 9.37
CA LEU A 116 -17.81 -2.69 8.04
C LEU A 116 -18.62 -3.67 7.21
N ILE A 117 -18.51 -4.96 7.52
CA ILE A 117 -19.28 -6.00 6.83
C ILE A 117 -20.78 -5.86 7.14
N HIS A 118 -21.10 -5.19 8.23
CA HIS A 118 -22.48 -5.04 8.73
C HIS A 118 -23.12 -3.69 8.38
N ILE A 119 -22.42 -2.85 7.64
CA ILE A 119 -22.95 -1.53 7.25
C ILE A 119 -23.85 -1.63 6.01
#